data_30e0000af18a0b2f04537e1f66a03f8a
#
_entry.id   30e0000af18a0b2f04537e1f66a03f8a
#
_cell.length_a   1.000
_cell.length_b   1.000
_cell.length_c   1.000
_cell.angle_alpha   90.00
_cell.angle_beta   90.00
_cell.angle_gamma   90.00
#
_symmetry.space_group_name_H-M   'P 1'
#
loop_
_entity.id
_entity.type
_entity.pdbx_description
1 polymer ?
#
loop_
_entity_poly.entity_id
_entity_poly.type
_entity_poly.pdbx_seq_one_letter_code
_entity_poly.pdbx_strand_id
1 'polypeptide(L)'
;VNKKKRVKLNMKISHLDHFVLTVANIEITCQFYQSALNFEVITFAENRKALQFGNQKINLHQAGKEFEPKAYRPTAGSADLCFIAETPLHEVIAHLQAQHIKIIEGPIERTGAMGKILSIYFRDPDQNLIEISNYL
;
A
#
# COMPACT_ATOMS: atom_id res chain seq x y z
N VAL A 1 -43.06 0.42 13.21
CA VAL A 1 -41.67 0.92 13.14
C VAL A 1 -41.48 1.62 11.80
N ASN A 2 -41.30 2.93 11.86
CA ASN A 2 -41.09 3.72 10.66
C ASN A 2 -39.70 3.41 10.10
N LYS A 3 -39.65 2.59 9.08
CA LYS A 3 -38.41 2.47 8.27
C LYS A 3 -38.33 3.71 7.39
N LYS A 4 -37.39 4.62 7.71
CA LYS A 4 -37.12 5.72 6.81
C LYS A 4 -36.69 5.18 5.45
N LYS A 5 -37.39 5.58 4.39
CA LYS A 5 -36.97 5.26 3.04
C LYS A 5 -35.56 5.78 2.81
N ARG A 6 -34.64 4.89 2.45
CA ARG A 6 -33.32 5.27 1.99
C ARG A 6 -33.42 6.06 0.71
N VAL A 7 -32.92 7.29 0.73
CA VAL A 7 -32.74 8.05 -0.51
C VAL A 7 -31.56 7.42 -1.26
N LYS A 8 -31.83 6.94 -2.46
CA LYS A 8 -30.79 6.35 -3.30
C LYS A 8 -29.93 7.47 -3.88
N LEU A 9 -28.67 7.50 -3.49
CA LEU A 9 -27.71 8.45 -4.04
C LEU A 9 -27.22 7.95 -5.40
N ASN A 10 -27.00 8.92 -6.31
CA ASN A 10 -26.40 8.64 -7.61
C ASN A 10 -24.87 8.71 -7.56
N MET A 11 -24.30 8.68 -6.34
CA MET A 11 -22.87 8.68 -6.17
C MET A 11 -22.29 7.31 -6.43
N LYS A 12 -21.20 7.28 -7.20
CA LYS A 12 -20.46 6.07 -7.49
C LYS A 12 -18.98 6.36 -7.33
N ILE A 13 -18.34 5.63 -6.42
CA ILE A 13 -16.89 5.73 -6.25
C ILE A 13 -16.21 4.89 -7.34
N SER A 14 -15.28 5.47 -8.05
CA SER A 14 -14.53 4.82 -9.11
C SER A 14 -13.40 3.96 -8.55
N HIS A 15 -12.49 4.57 -7.83
CA HIS A 15 -11.28 3.89 -7.35
C HIS A 15 -10.63 4.71 -6.24
N LEU A 16 -9.64 4.12 -5.61
CA LEU A 16 -8.79 4.81 -4.66
C LEU A 16 -7.73 5.60 -5.43
N ASP A 17 -7.63 6.93 -5.20
CA ASP A 17 -6.61 7.77 -5.85
C ASP A 17 -5.29 7.69 -5.10
N HIS A 18 -5.32 7.99 -3.82
CA HIS A 18 -4.15 7.92 -2.94
C HIS A 18 -4.61 7.72 -1.50
N PHE A 19 -3.69 7.29 -0.68
CA PHE A 19 -3.84 7.33 0.78
C PHE A 19 -2.54 7.81 1.39
N VAL A 20 -2.56 8.06 2.69
CA VAL A 20 -1.39 8.58 3.40
C VAL A 20 -0.85 7.49 4.32
N LEU A 21 0.45 7.26 4.24
CA LEU A 21 1.17 6.38 5.14
C LEU A 21 2.05 7.22 6.05
N THR A 22 1.86 7.12 7.35
CA THR A 22 2.74 7.74 8.34
C THR A 22 3.91 6.80 8.58
N VAL A 23 5.13 7.31 8.50
CA VAL A 23 6.35 6.50 8.57
C VAL A 23 7.35 7.10 9.56
N ALA A 24 8.17 6.24 10.14
CA ALA A 24 9.20 6.69 11.08
C ALA A 24 10.31 7.48 10.39
N ASN A 25 10.64 7.14 9.14
CA ASN A 25 11.68 7.81 8.37
C ASN A 25 11.34 7.75 6.88
N ILE A 26 11.02 8.91 6.30
CA ILE A 26 10.60 9.01 4.90
C ILE A 26 11.68 8.50 3.93
N GLU A 27 12.95 8.83 4.15
CA GLU A 27 14.03 8.43 3.24
C GLU A 27 14.21 6.91 3.22
N ILE A 28 14.20 6.28 4.38
CA ILE A 28 14.30 4.82 4.50
C ILE A 28 13.11 4.15 3.82
N THR A 29 11.92 4.68 4.03
CA THR A 29 10.69 4.17 3.38
C THR A 29 10.78 4.28 1.87
N CYS A 30 11.21 5.44 1.34
CA CYS A 30 11.37 5.64 -0.10
C CYS A 30 12.36 4.65 -0.70
N GLN A 31 13.52 4.49 -0.08
CA GLN A 31 14.55 3.54 -0.55
C GLN A 31 14.02 2.12 -0.57
N PHE A 32 13.30 1.73 0.47
CA PHE A 32 12.74 0.38 0.57
C PHE A 32 11.75 0.08 -0.55
N TYR A 33 10.75 0.94 -0.72
CA TYR A 33 9.70 0.69 -1.72
C TYR A 33 10.22 0.81 -3.15
N GLN A 34 11.20 1.66 -3.38
CA GLN A 34 11.87 1.74 -4.68
C GLN A 34 12.62 0.45 -4.99
N SER A 35 13.36 -0.10 -4.04
CA SER A 35 14.14 -1.33 -4.21
C SER A 35 13.27 -2.57 -4.20
N ALA A 36 12.30 -2.64 -3.29
CA ALA A 36 11.46 -3.84 -3.13
C ALA A 36 10.42 -3.97 -4.22
N LEU A 37 9.73 -2.88 -4.57
CA LEU A 37 8.55 -2.91 -5.43
C LEU A 37 8.68 -2.05 -6.68
N ASN A 38 9.83 -1.45 -6.91
CA ASN A 38 10.06 -0.57 -8.05
C ASN A 38 9.07 0.61 -8.13
N PHE A 39 8.62 1.09 -6.97
CA PHE A 39 7.79 2.28 -6.91
C PHE A 39 8.61 3.51 -7.29
N GLU A 40 7.99 4.45 -7.96
CA GLU A 40 8.61 5.72 -8.29
C GLU A 40 8.48 6.68 -7.11
N VAL A 41 9.62 7.21 -6.65
CA VAL A 41 9.63 8.23 -5.60
C VAL A 41 9.41 9.59 -6.26
N ILE A 42 8.33 10.25 -5.91
CA ILE A 42 8.03 11.59 -6.44
C ILE A 42 8.07 12.63 -5.34
N THR A 43 8.43 13.85 -5.73
CA THR A 43 8.38 15.01 -4.85
C THR A 43 7.33 15.96 -5.38
N PHE A 44 6.46 16.43 -4.50
CA PHE A 44 5.40 17.37 -4.89
C PHE A 44 5.22 18.43 -3.80
N ALA A 45 4.49 19.51 -4.13
CA ALA A 45 4.28 20.63 -3.22
C ALA A 45 5.63 21.06 -2.58
N GLU A 46 5.64 21.42 -1.30
CA GLU A 46 6.84 21.89 -0.60
C GLU A 46 7.66 20.69 -0.05
N ASN A 47 8.37 19.98 -0.94
CA ASN A 47 9.23 18.83 -0.61
C ASN A 47 8.49 17.63 0.01
N ARG A 48 7.22 17.49 -0.29
CA ARG A 48 6.46 16.31 0.14
C ARG A 48 6.81 15.12 -0.75
N LYS A 49 6.92 13.95 -0.14
CA LYS A 49 7.26 12.71 -0.86
C LYS A 49 6.04 11.81 -1.01
N ALA A 50 6.01 11.12 -2.13
CA ALA A 50 5.03 10.07 -2.37
C ALA A 50 5.68 8.91 -3.13
N LEU A 51 5.04 7.76 -3.04
CA LEU A 51 5.39 6.55 -3.77
C LEU A 51 4.33 6.34 -4.84
N GLN A 52 4.71 6.37 -6.11
CA GLN A 52 3.78 6.22 -7.22
C GLN A 52 3.90 4.84 -7.86
N PHE A 53 2.76 4.25 -8.15
CA PHE A 53 2.63 2.98 -8.86
C PHE A 53 1.32 2.98 -9.65
N GLY A 54 1.33 2.46 -10.87
CA GLY A 54 0.14 2.51 -11.73
C GLY A 54 -0.42 3.93 -11.80
N ASN A 55 -1.72 4.06 -11.54
CA ASN A 55 -2.43 5.35 -11.50
C ASN A 55 -2.67 5.84 -10.08
N GLN A 56 -1.97 5.31 -9.09
CA GLN A 56 -2.18 5.60 -7.68
C GLN A 56 -0.88 6.00 -7.02
N LYS A 57 -0.98 6.58 -5.85
CA LYS A 57 0.21 6.91 -5.05
C LYS A 57 -0.08 6.77 -3.56
N ILE A 58 0.99 6.65 -2.81
CA ILE A 58 0.98 6.70 -1.35
C ILE A 58 1.73 7.96 -0.95
N ASN A 59 1.02 8.93 -0.37
CA ASN A 59 1.66 10.11 0.20
C ASN A 59 2.30 9.72 1.52
N LEU A 60 3.49 10.24 1.78
CA LEU A 60 4.23 9.92 3.01
C LEU A 60 4.18 11.08 3.99
N HIS A 61 3.81 10.79 5.24
CA HIS A 61 3.91 11.71 6.35
C HIS A 61 5.01 11.22 7.30
N GLN A 62 5.87 12.15 7.72
CA GLN A 62 6.84 11.87 8.76
C GLN A 62 6.13 11.83 10.11
N ALA A 63 6.30 10.74 10.86
CA ALA A 63 5.71 10.62 12.20
C ALA A 63 6.13 11.79 13.09
N GLY A 64 5.15 12.42 13.74
CA GLY A 64 5.34 13.60 14.57
C GLY A 64 5.39 14.92 13.81
N LYS A 65 5.40 14.90 12.47
CA LYS A 65 5.44 16.09 11.61
C LYS A 65 4.44 15.98 10.46
N GLU A 66 3.30 15.35 10.71
CA GLU A 66 2.27 15.14 9.71
C GLU A 66 1.69 16.48 9.24
N PHE A 67 1.27 16.53 7.98
CA PHE A 67 0.58 17.68 7.42
C PHE A 67 -0.91 17.62 7.72
N GLU A 68 -1.50 18.76 8.04
CA GLU A 68 -2.96 18.86 8.23
C GLU A 68 -3.68 19.04 6.89
N PRO A 69 -4.91 18.50 6.71
CA PRO A 69 -5.59 17.58 7.61
C PRO A 69 -4.97 16.19 7.58
N LYS A 70 -5.08 15.47 8.68
CA LYS A 70 -4.48 14.14 8.83
C LYS A 70 -5.46 13.18 9.50
N ALA A 71 -5.11 11.90 9.51
CA ALA A 71 -5.87 10.90 10.25
C ALA A 71 -5.90 11.25 11.75
N TYR A 72 -6.95 10.83 12.43
CA TYR A 72 -7.08 11.06 13.88
C TYR A 72 -5.93 10.45 14.67
N ARG A 73 -5.49 9.26 14.27
CA ARG A 73 -4.36 8.56 14.92
C ARG A 73 -3.34 8.10 13.88
N PRO A 74 -2.57 9.04 13.31
CA PRO A 74 -1.54 8.66 12.35
C PRO A 74 -0.45 7.89 13.10
N THR A 75 -0.23 6.63 12.71
CA THR A 75 0.64 5.73 13.46
C THR A 75 1.49 4.92 12.49
N ALA A 76 2.82 4.98 12.64
CA ALA A 76 3.72 4.15 11.87
C ALA A 76 3.54 2.68 12.25
N GLY A 77 3.54 1.80 11.23
CA GLY A 77 3.43 0.36 11.45
C GLY A 77 2.01 -0.18 11.63
N SER A 78 0.99 0.64 11.34
CA SER A 78 -0.40 0.23 11.48
C SER A 78 -1.06 -0.20 10.16
N ALA A 79 -0.36 -0.15 9.04
CA ALA A 79 -0.93 -0.46 7.74
C ALA A 79 -0.82 -1.95 7.40
N ASP A 80 -1.81 -2.41 6.64
CA ASP A 80 -1.91 -3.77 6.11
C ASP A 80 -2.45 -3.61 4.68
N LEU A 81 -1.60 -3.81 3.68
CA LEU A 81 -1.87 -3.44 2.29
C LEU A 81 -1.66 -4.61 1.35
N CYS A 82 -2.54 -4.75 0.37
CA CYS A 82 -2.36 -5.71 -0.72
C CYS A 82 -2.22 -4.96 -2.05
N PHE A 83 -1.15 -5.26 -2.75
CA PHE A 83 -0.91 -4.77 -4.12
C PHE A 83 -1.07 -5.92 -5.10
N ILE A 84 -1.78 -5.65 -6.20
CA ILE A 84 -1.84 -6.59 -7.32
C ILE A 84 -0.68 -6.26 -8.26
N ALA A 85 0.19 -7.24 -8.48
CA ALA A 85 1.31 -7.11 -9.41
C ALA A 85 0.89 -7.60 -10.80
N GLU A 86 1.36 -6.89 -11.83
CA GLU A 86 1.31 -7.39 -13.22
C GLU A 86 2.39 -8.45 -13.44
N THR A 87 3.50 -8.33 -12.72
CA THR A 87 4.62 -9.29 -12.76
C THR A 87 4.19 -10.62 -12.14
N PRO A 88 4.52 -11.76 -12.78
CA PRO A 88 4.22 -13.07 -12.20
C PRO A 88 4.84 -13.22 -10.81
N LEU A 89 4.10 -13.82 -9.91
CA LEU A 89 4.47 -13.89 -8.49
C LEU A 89 5.82 -14.57 -8.25
N HIS A 90 6.16 -15.60 -9.03
CA HIS A 90 7.46 -16.27 -8.88
C HIS A 90 8.65 -15.33 -9.18
N GLU A 91 8.47 -14.36 -10.11
CA GLU A 91 9.47 -13.34 -10.39
C GLU A 91 9.53 -12.29 -9.26
N VAL A 92 8.38 -11.93 -8.70
CA VAL A 92 8.32 -11.05 -7.52
C VAL A 92 9.08 -11.68 -6.35
N ILE A 93 8.85 -12.96 -6.10
CA ILE A 93 9.55 -13.71 -5.03
C ILE A 93 11.06 -13.68 -5.25
N ALA A 94 11.50 -13.99 -6.46
CA ALA A 94 12.94 -13.99 -6.80
C ALA A 94 13.56 -12.61 -6.59
N HIS A 95 12.85 -11.55 -6.98
CA HIS A 95 13.32 -10.18 -6.78
C HIS A 95 13.45 -9.83 -5.29
N LEU A 96 12.42 -10.12 -4.49
CA LEU A 96 12.45 -9.84 -3.05
C LEU A 96 13.58 -10.59 -2.36
N GLN A 97 13.81 -11.85 -2.73
CA GLN A 97 14.91 -12.64 -2.19
C GLN A 97 16.27 -12.03 -2.58
N ALA A 98 16.41 -11.56 -3.81
CA ALA A 98 17.63 -10.87 -4.26
C ALA A 98 17.86 -9.56 -3.50
N GLN A 99 16.82 -8.91 -3.02
CA GLN A 99 16.89 -7.71 -2.20
C GLN A 99 17.03 -8.02 -0.70
N HIS A 100 17.20 -9.28 -0.33
CA HIS A 100 17.31 -9.76 1.06
C HIS A 100 16.07 -9.45 1.91
N ILE A 101 14.90 -9.42 1.28
CA ILE A 101 13.63 -9.21 1.97
C ILE A 101 13.03 -10.58 2.29
N LYS A 102 12.75 -10.81 3.56
CA LYS A 102 12.19 -12.07 4.04
C LYS A 102 10.70 -12.14 3.71
N ILE A 103 10.32 -13.18 2.97
CA ILE A 103 8.91 -13.53 2.77
C ILE A 103 8.46 -14.29 4.01
N ILE A 104 7.48 -13.76 4.73
CA ILE A 104 7.01 -14.33 5.99
C ILE A 104 5.90 -15.36 5.82
N GLU A 105 5.18 -15.31 4.70
CA GLU A 105 4.14 -16.28 4.37
C GLU A 105 3.90 -16.31 2.86
N GLY A 106 3.50 -17.47 2.36
CA GLY A 106 3.12 -17.67 0.97
C GLY A 106 4.18 -18.37 0.12
N PRO A 107 3.85 -18.68 -1.13
CA PRO A 107 2.58 -18.38 -1.82
C PRO A 107 1.38 -19.09 -1.20
N ILE A 108 0.28 -18.36 -1.05
CA ILE A 108 -0.95 -18.89 -0.45
C ILE A 108 -2.17 -18.26 -1.13
N GLU A 109 -3.21 -19.04 -1.33
CA GLU A 109 -4.48 -18.54 -1.86
C GLU A 109 -5.19 -17.65 -0.85
N ARG A 110 -5.71 -16.54 -1.36
CA ARG A 110 -6.54 -15.59 -0.60
C ARG A 110 -7.72 -15.16 -1.45
N THR A 111 -8.63 -14.43 -0.86
CA THR A 111 -9.78 -13.84 -1.57
C THR A 111 -9.54 -12.36 -1.76
N GLY A 112 -9.41 -11.94 -3.01
CA GLY A 112 -9.28 -10.54 -3.38
C GLY A 112 -10.64 -9.87 -3.59
N ALA A 113 -10.60 -8.60 -3.96
CA ALA A 113 -11.82 -7.83 -4.20
C ALA A 113 -12.66 -8.39 -5.36
N MET A 114 -12.02 -9.00 -6.36
CA MET A 114 -12.67 -9.47 -7.59
C MET A 114 -12.52 -10.97 -7.82
N GLY A 115 -12.05 -11.72 -6.84
CA GLY A 115 -11.89 -13.17 -6.97
C GLY A 115 -10.64 -13.67 -6.24
N LYS A 116 -10.29 -14.91 -6.50
CA LYS A 116 -9.14 -15.54 -5.84
C LYS A 116 -7.82 -14.98 -6.34
N ILE A 117 -6.91 -14.80 -5.40
CA ILE A 117 -5.55 -14.33 -5.63
C ILE A 117 -4.55 -15.30 -5.01
N LEU A 118 -3.33 -15.31 -5.54
CA LEU A 118 -2.20 -16.00 -4.94
C LEU A 118 -1.27 -14.95 -4.36
N SER A 119 -0.91 -15.08 -3.08
CA SER A 119 -0.29 -14.00 -2.31
C SER A 119 0.98 -14.43 -1.61
N ILE A 120 1.89 -13.46 -1.47
CA ILE A 120 3.02 -13.52 -0.55
C ILE A 120 2.99 -12.31 0.37
N TYR A 121 3.62 -12.44 1.54
CA TYR A 121 3.63 -11.39 2.57
C TYR A 121 5.05 -11.08 3.02
N PHE A 122 5.31 -9.81 3.28
CA PHE A 122 6.56 -9.35 3.90
C PHE A 122 6.30 -8.08 4.71
N ARG A 123 7.32 -7.61 5.41
CA ARG A 123 7.25 -6.41 6.23
C ARG A 123 8.05 -5.27 5.60
N ASP A 124 7.53 -4.05 5.72
CA ASP A 124 8.28 -2.87 5.35
C ASP A 124 9.12 -2.35 6.55
N PRO A 125 9.87 -1.24 6.41
CA PRO A 125 10.72 -0.75 7.50
C PRO A 125 9.99 -0.43 8.80
N ASP A 126 8.71 -0.05 8.73
CA ASP A 126 7.88 0.25 9.91
C ASP A 126 7.11 -0.98 10.40
N GLN A 127 7.37 -2.16 9.84
CA GLN A 127 6.66 -3.41 10.14
C GLN A 127 5.22 -3.43 9.63
N ASN A 128 4.86 -2.55 8.71
CA ASN A 128 3.59 -2.69 8.01
C ASN A 128 3.55 -4.03 7.29
N LEU A 129 2.38 -4.66 7.28
CA LEU A 129 2.19 -5.92 6.55
C LEU A 129 1.90 -5.62 5.08
N ILE A 130 2.75 -6.14 4.20
CA ILE A 130 2.62 -5.94 2.77
C ILE A 130 2.33 -7.28 2.10
N GLU A 131 1.27 -7.30 1.32
CA GLU A 131 0.87 -8.46 0.53
C GLU A 131 1.02 -8.12 -0.94
N ILE A 132 1.66 -9.00 -1.71
CA ILE A 132 1.73 -8.90 -3.16
C ILE A 132 1.02 -10.10 -3.75
N SER A 133 0.17 -9.86 -4.73
CA SER A 133 -0.70 -10.91 -5.27
C SER A 133 -0.84 -10.84 -6.78
N ASN A 134 -1.09 -12.00 -7.37
CA ASN A 134 -1.63 -12.12 -8.73
C ASN A 134 -3.06 -12.65 -8.62
N TYR A 135 -3.96 -12.19 -9.48
CA TYR A 135 -5.25 -12.85 -9.65
C TYR A 135 -5.07 -14.21 -10.31
N LEU A 136 -5.83 -15.19 -9.85
CA LEU A 136 -5.88 -16.53 -10.43
C LEU A 136 -6.84 -16.64 -11.60
#